data_04c1230835a61bff739c906144636a47
#
_entry.id   04c1230835a61bff739c906144636a47
#
_cell.length_a   1.000
_cell.length_b   1.000
_cell.length_c   1.000
_cell.angle_alpha   90.00
_cell.angle_beta   90.00
_cell.angle_gamma   90.00
#
_symmetry.space_group_name_H-M   'P 1'
#
loop_
_entity.id
_entity.type
_entity.pdbx_description
1 polymer ?
#
loop_
_entity_poly.entity_id
_entity_poly.type
_entity_poly.pdbx_seq_one_letter_code
_entity_poly.pdbx_strand_id
1 'polypeptide(L)'
;MAGRSSAVTWECDCLAHRFGNAVDNGTRQPRYPTDVTDGEWAVVRPLLPVPGWMRGRGGRPEGCCHRALLDAIRYLADNGIKWRAMPADFPPWDRIYAFFRRWRDNSLVKEFHDQLRGRVRKELGRDAEPTAGVIDSQSVKADAVAGTDSRGFDGGTLVNGRKRHVVVATLGLLLGVMVTAADTGDRTAARVLLGQVADAHHRLELVWADGGCTGSLVAHCLTTLALVLAIVKRNNDMRGFTALPKRWIVERLFAHLMRSRRPVRDFERRTASAEAMVYWSMPQLMTRRCARPAPGRE
;
A
#
# COMPACT_ATOMS: atom_id res chain seq x y z
N MET A 1 -35.96 -6.30 36.20
CA MET A 1 -35.59 -7.27 35.16
C MET A 1 -34.51 -6.66 34.30
N ALA A 2 -33.27 -7.05 34.54
CA ALA A 2 -32.12 -6.52 33.79
C ALA A 2 -32.00 -7.29 32.49
N GLY A 3 -32.17 -6.59 31.35
CA GLY A 3 -31.97 -7.17 30.02
C GLY A 3 -30.53 -7.61 29.84
N ARG A 4 -30.33 -8.91 29.62
CA ARG A 4 -29.04 -9.46 29.20
C ARG A 4 -28.72 -8.88 27.82
N SER A 5 -27.76 -7.96 27.75
CA SER A 5 -27.10 -7.60 26.52
C SER A 5 -26.47 -8.91 25.96
N SER A 6 -27.01 -9.40 24.87
CA SER A 6 -26.39 -10.49 24.12
C SER A 6 -25.05 -9.99 23.58
N ALA A 7 -23.97 -10.42 24.22
CA ALA A 7 -22.64 -10.22 23.68
C ALA A 7 -22.61 -10.88 22.29
N VAL A 8 -22.54 -10.05 21.26
CA VAL A 8 -22.32 -10.53 19.89
C VAL A 8 -20.93 -11.19 19.91
N THR A 9 -20.89 -12.51 19.93
CA THR A 9 -19.67 -13.28 19.79
C THR A 9 -19.20 -13.10 18.35
N TRP A 10 -18.15 -12.35 18.18
CA TRP A 10 -17.50 -12.11 16.89
C TRP A 10 -16.82 -13.39 16.43
N GLU A 11 -17.52 -14.25 15.71
CA GLU A 11 -16.89 -15.42 15.08
C GLU A 11 -16.10 -14.97 13.86
N CYS A 12 -14.79 -14.83 14.03
CA CYS A 12 -13.88 -14.60 12.92
C CYS A 12 -13.50 -15.92 12.27
N ASP A 13 -13.83 -16.10 11.01
CA ASP A 13 -13.52 -17.29 10.21
C ASP A 13 -12.28 -17.12 9.31
N CYS A 14 -11.33 -16.27 9.70
CA CYS A 14 -10.03 -16.15 9.01
C CYS A 14 -9.27 -17.49 9.02
N LEU A 15 -8.23 -17.59 8.19
CA LEU A 15 -7.46 -18.85 8.06
C LEU A 15 -6.92 -19.37 9.40
N ALA A 16 -6.55 -18.48 10.32
CA ALA A 16 -6.07 -18.87 11.65
C ALA A 16 -7.16 -19.57 12.47
N HIS A 17 -8.40 -19.11 12.41
CA HIS A 17 -9.54 -19.72 13.09
C HIS A 17 -10.03 -21.00 12.39
N ARG A 18 -10.12 -20.98 11.05
CA ARG A 18 -10.56 -22.14 10.26
C ARG A 18 -9.72 -23.39 10.49
N PHE A 19 -8.42 -23.23 10.75
CA PHE A 19 -7.50 -24.34 11.01
C PHE A 19 -7.21 -24.55 12.50
N GLY A 20 -7.96 -23.90 13.40
CA GLY A 20 -7.90 -24.12 14.84
C GLY A 20 -6.60 -23.70 15.53
N ASN A 21 -5.77 -22.88 14.88
CA ASN A 21 -4.47 -22.49 15.40
C ASN A 21 -4.41 -21.06 15.97
N ALA A 22 -5.50 -20.31 15.86
CA ALA A 22 -5.67 -19.10 16.62
C ALA A 22 -5.93 -19.50 18.08
N VAL A 23 -4.86 -19.73 18.84
CA VAL A 23 -4.92 -19.79 20.30
C VAL A 23 -5.09 -18.34 20.76
N ASP A 24 -6.25 -17.77 20.43
CA ASP A 24 -6.52 -16.41 20.75
C ASP A 24 -7.03 -16.30 22.16
N ASN A 25 -6.41 -15.41 22.89
CA ASN A 25 -6.86 -14.89 24.16
C ASN A 25 -8.17 -14.11 23.98
N GLY A 26 -9.22 -14.75 23.52
CA GLY A 26 -10.52 -14.13 23.24
C GLY A 26 -10.50 -13.15 22.06
N THR A 27 -11.66 -12.89 21.49
CA THR A 27 -11.83 -11.93 20.40
C THR A 27 -11.53 -10.51 20.90
N ARG A 28 -10.49 -9.91 20.34
CA ARG A 28 -10.17 -8.50 20.60
C ARG A 28 -11.34 -7.61 20.20
N GLN A 29 -11.82 -6.80 21.13
CA GLN A 29 -12.86 -5.82 20.86
C GLN A 29 -12.26 -4.59 20.15
N PRO A 30 -12.90 -4.03 19.11
CA PRO A 30 -12.46 -2.79 18.47
C PRO A 30 -12.40 -1.64 19.49
N ARG A 31 -11.28 -0.90 19.50
CA ARG A 31 -11.04 0.23 20.41
C ARG A 31 -10.54 1.48 19.70
N TYR A 32 -9.93 1.32 18.53
CA TYR A 32 -9.24 2.39 17.82
C TYR A 32 -9.97 2.75 16.53
N PRO A 33 -9.92 4.01 16.09
CA PRO A 33 -10.50 4.43 14.82
C PRO A 33 -9.89 3.73 13.59
N THR A 34 -8.75 3.08 13.78
CA THR A 34 -8.06 2.28 12.75
C THR A 34 -8.53 0.84 12.66
N ASP A 35 -9.28 0.37 13.65
CA ASP A 35 -9.76 -1.00 13.68
C ASP A 35 -10.72 -1.28 12.52
N VAL A 36 -10.61 -2.48 11.98
CA VAL A 36 -11.44 -2.95 10.86
C VAL A 36 -12.87 -3.15 11.36
N THR A 37 -13.82 -2.40 10.82
CA THR A 37 -15.24 -2.62 11.09
C THR A 37 -15.71 -3.95 10.49
N ASP A 38 -16.90 -4.42 10.86
CA ASP A 38 -17.43 -5.67 10.29
C ASP A 38 -17.71 -5.55 8.80
N GLY A 39 -18.25 -4.40 8.39
CA GLY A 39 -18.44 -4.14 6.97
C GLY A 39 -17.12 -4.12 6.19
N GLU A 40 -16.06 -3.54 6.76
CA GLU A 40 -14.72 -3.61 6.17
C GLU A 40 -14.17 -5.04 6.19
N TRP A 41 -14.39 -5.80 7.28
CA TRP A 41 -13.93 -7.18 7.38
C TRP A 41 -14.61 -8.08 6.35
N ALA A 42 -15.90 -7.93 6.14
CA ALA A 42 -16.64 -8.65 5.11
C ALA A 42 -16.07 -8.43 3.70
N VAL A 43 -15.57 -7.22 3.41
CA VAL A 43 -14.87 -6.90 2.16
C VAL A 43 -13.48 -7.51 2.11
N VAL A 44 -12.71 -7.37 3.19
CA VAL A 44 -11.29 -7.75 3.25
C VAL A 44 -11.08 -9.25 3.27
N ARG A 45 -11.87 -9.96 4.09
CA ARG A 45 -11.69 -11.38 4.34
C ARG A 45 -11.59 -12.26 3.09
N PRO A 46 -12.50 -12.17 2.11
CA PRO A 46 -12.43 -12.98 0.90
C PRO A 46 -11.26 -12.63 -0.03
N LEU A 47 -10.65 -11.46 0.18
CA LEU A 47 -9.53 -10.97 -0.61
C LEU A 47 -8.16 -11.26 0.02
N LEU A 48 -8.13 -11.84 1.23
CA LEU A 48 -6.86 -12.21 1.84
C LEU A 48 -6.24 -13.40 1.10
N PRO A 49 -5.01 -13.26 0.59
CA PRO A 49 -4.36 -14.34 -0.13
C PRO A 49 -4.10 -15.53 0.79
N VAL A 50 -4.27 -16.74 0.25
CA VAL A 50 -3.88 -17.97 0.95
C VAL A 50 -2.39 -18.17 0.76
N PRO A 51 -1.57 -18.08 1.83
CA PRO A 51 -0.13 -18.27 1.72
C PRO A 51 0.25 -19.64 1.15
N GLY A 52 1.33 -19.70 0.38
CA GLY A 52 1.81 -20.93 -0.24
C GLY A 52 2.04 -22.07 0.77
N TRP A 53 2.52 -21.74 1.97
CA TRP A 53 2.72 -22.71 3.06
C TRP A 53 1.42 -23.26 3.67
N MET A 54 0.26 -22.70 3.32
CA MET A 54 -1.06 -23.18 3.74
C MET A 54 -1.83 -23.91 2.62
N ARG A 55 -1.24 -24.03 1.43
CA ARG A 55 -1.87 -24.67 0.25
C ARG A 55 -1.60 -26.18 0.15
N GLY A 56 -1.21 -26.85 1.21
CA GLY A 56 -0.86 -28.28 1.17
C GLY A 56 -1.05 -28.99 2.49
N ARG A 57 -0.76 -30.29 2.46
CA ARG A 57 -0.72 -31.13 3.67
C ARG A 57 0.63 -30.91 4.39
N GLY A 58 0.70 -29.97 5.25
CA GLY A 58 1.90 -29.69 6.02
C GLY A 58 2.29 -28.21 5.92
N GLY A 59 2.65 -27.64 7.01
CA GLY A 59 2.97 -26.24 7.23
C GLY A 59 2.40 -25.81 8.56
N ARG A 60 3.08 -24.88 9.21
CA ARG A 60 2.59 -24.33 10.49
C ARG A 60 1.55 -23.27 10.17
N PRO A 61 0.27 -23.48 10.52
CA PRO A 61 -0.78 -22.49 10.30
C PRO A 61 -0.49 -21.18 11.04
N GLU A 62 -1.08 -20.10 10.57
CA GLU A 62 -1.04 -18.80 11.24
C GLU A 62 -1.62 -18.91 12.66
N GLY A 63 -0.85 -18.49 13.66
CA GLY A 63 -1.22 -18.64 15.08
C GLY A 63 -2.02 -17.49 15.65
N CYS A 64 -2.22 -16.39 14.90
CA CYS A 64 -2.94 -15.20 15.35
C CYS A 64 -4.06 -14.86 14.36
N CYS A 65 -5.16 -14.33 14.88
CA CYS A 65 -6.29 -13.84 14.10
C CYS A 65 -5.84 -12.82 13.06
N HIS A 66 -6.15 -13.04 11.77
CA HIS A 66 -5.76 -12.12 10.69
C HIS A 66 -6.39 -10.74 10.85
N ARG A 67 -7.64 -10.65 11.36
CA ARG A 67 -8.27 -9.37 11.63
C ARG A 67 -7.48 -8.58 12.67
N ALA A 68 -7.10 -9.21 13.78
CA ALA A 68 -6.31 -8.56 14.83
C ALA A 68 -4.91 -8.14 14.33
N LEU A 69 -4.29 -8.93 13.44
CA LEU A 69 -3.02 -8.58 12.81
C LEU A 69 -3.16 -7.37 11.87
N LEU A 70 -4.24 -7.31 11.09
CA LEU A 70 -4.54 -6.16 10.22
C LEU A 70 -4.82 -4.90 11.03
N ASP A 71 -5.58 -4.99 12.12
CA ASP A 71 -5.85 -3.89 13.04
C ASP A 71 -4.54 -3.34 13.61
N ALA A 72 -3.64 -4.23 14.06
CA ALA A 72 -2.35 -3.85 14.60
C ALA A 72 -1.47 -3.14 13.56
N ILE A 73 -1.44 -3.61 12.31
CA ILE A 73 -0.66 -2.98 11.24
C ILE A 73 -1.25 -1.63 10.85
N ARG A 74 -2.59 -1.51 10.77
CA ARG A 74 -3.27 -0.24 10.53
C ARG A 74 -2.96 0.77 11.65
N TYR A 75 -3.04 0.33 12.89
CA TYR A 75 -2.70 1.15 14.05
C TYR A 75 -1.25 1.63 14.00
N LEU A 76 -0.31 0.74 13.70
CA LEU A 76 1.11 1.06 13.56
C LEU A 76 1.36 2.07 12.43
N ALA A 77 0.74 1.87 11.25
CA ALA A 77 0.90 2.76 10.11
C ALA A 77 0.34 4.16 10.40
N ASP A 78 -0.85 4.23 10.99
CA ASP A 78 -1.54 5.49 11.27
C ASP A 78 -0.88 6.30 12.38
N ASN A 79 -0.51 5.65 13.49
CA ASN A 79 0.06 6.30 14.67
C ASN A 79 1.58 6.46 14.62
N GLY A 80 2.29 5.77 13.73
CA GLY A 80 3.75 5.88 13.57
C GLY A 80 4.56 5.34 14.75
N ILE A 81 3.99 4.47 15.56
CA ILE A 81 4.65 3.90 16.74
C ILE A 81 5.81 2.95 16.37
N LYS A 82 6.71 2.71 17.32
CA LYS A 82 7.70 1.63 17.21
C LYS A 82 7.00 0.28 17.35
N TRP A 83 7.50 -0.77 16.67
CA TRP A 83 6.96 -2.13 16.78
C TRP A 83 6.80 -2.59 18.22
N ARG A 84 7.80 -2.34 19.06
CA ARG A 84 7.81 -2.72 20.48
C ARG A 84 6.90 -1.89 21.38
N ALA A 85 6.34 -0.79 20.85
CA ALA A 85 5.37 0.05 21.55
C ALA A 85 3.91 -0.27 21.17
N MET A 86 3.69 -1.45 20.58
CA MET A 86 2.34 -1.94 20.29
C MET A 86 1.54 -2.08 21.57
N PRO A 87 0.30 -1.52 21.65
CA PRO A 87 -0.58 -1.67 22.81
C PRO A 87 -0.83 -3.14 23.14
N ALA A 88 -1.00 -3.42 24.44
CA ALA A 88 -1.11 -4.79 24.96
C ALA A 88 -2.39 -5.52 24.57
N ASP A 89 -3.41 -4.79 24.08
CA ASP A 89 -4.65 -5.37 23.58
C ASP A 89 -4.56 -5.90 22.15
N PHE A 90 -3.44 -5.66 21.45
CA PHE A 90 -3.10 -6.33 20.19
C PHE A 90 -2.33 -7.63 20.44
N PRO A 91 -2.21 -8.52 19.44
CA PRO A 91 -1.27 -9.63 19.51
C PRO A 91 0.15 -9.16 19.84
N PRO A 92 1.01 -10.01 20.44
CA PRO A 92 2.39 -9.65 20.75
C PRO A 92 3.12 -9.06 19.54
N TRP A 93 3.85 -7.97 19.75
CA TRP A 93 4.51 -7.21 18.69
C TRP A 93 5.42 -8.06 17.79
N ASP A 94 6.07 -9.07 18.35
CA ASP A 94 6.95 -9.99 17.61
C ASP A 94 6.15 -10.87 16.64
N ARG A 95 4.93 -11.26 16.99
CA ARG A 95 4.00 -12.01 16.14
C ARG A 95 3.49 -11.15 14.99
N ILE A 96 3.11 -9.89 15.28
CA ILE A 96 2.70 -8.92 14.26
C ILE A 96 3.86 -8.64 13.30
N TYR A 97 5.07 -8.43 13.82
CA TYR A 97 6.25 -8.19 13.00
C TYR A 97 6.63 -9.42 12.15
N ALA A 98 6.52 -10.63 12.71
CA ALA A 98 6.74 -11.87 11.96
C ALA A 98 5.73 -12.04 10.82
N PHE A 99 4.45 -11.72 11.05
CA PHE A 99 3.42 -11.70 10.02
C PHE A 99 3.76 -10.66 8.92
N PHE A 100 4.06 -9.42 9.30
CA PHE A 100 4.48 -8.37 8.37
C PHE A 100 5.66 -8.83 7.49
N ARG A 101 6.70 -9.42 8.10
CA ARG A 101 7.85 -9.93 7.37
C ARG A 101 7.48 -11.03 6.38
N ARG A 102 6.73 -12.05 6.81
CA ARG A 102 6.30 -13.15 5.93
C ARG A 102 5.48 -12.64 4.76
N TRP A 103 4.57 -11.72 4.99
CA TRP A 103 3.72 -11.15 3.96
C TRP A 103 4.52 -10.28 2.97
N ARG A 104 5.49 -9.52 3.47
CA ARG A 104 6.43 -8.79 2.61
C ARG A 104 7.27 -9.73 1.76
N ASP A 105 7.94 -10.70 2.39
CA ASP A 105 8.91 -11.57 1.73
C ASP A 105 8.29 -12.52 0.69
N ASN A 106 7.00 -12.79 0.80
CA ASN A 106 6.22 -13.61 -0.15
C ASN A 106 5.27 -12.77 -1.02
N SER A 107 5.44 -11.47 -1.10
CA SER A 107 4.61 -10.53 -1.90
C SER A 107 3.10 -10.56 -1.60
N LEU A 108 2.68 -11.17 -0.48
CA LEU A 108 1.26 -11.31 -0.12
C LEU A 108 0.59 -9.97 0.16
N VAL A 109 1.32 -9.00 0.69
CA VAL A 109 0.78 -7.65 0.91
C VAL A 109 0.47 -6.97 -0.41
N LYS A 110 1.30 -7.16 -1.44
CA LYS A 110 1.05 -6.65 -2.79
C LYS A 110 -0.15 -7.34 -3.42
N GLU A 111 -0.21 -8.68 -3.34
CA GLU A 111 -1.34 -9.47 -3.84
C GLU A 111 -2.66 -9.01 -3.19
N PHE A 112 -2.70 -8.89 -1.88
CA PHE A 112 -3.87 -8.38 -1.14
C PHE A 112 -4.27 -6.97 -1.60
N HIS A 113 -3.29 -6.08 -1.70
CA HIS A 113 -3.50 -4.72 -2.19
C HIS A 113 -4.10 -4.72 -3.60
N ASP A 114 -3.56 -5.53 -4.52
CA ASP A 114 -3.99 -5.59 -5.92
C ASP A 114 -5.42 -6.14 -6.05
N GLN A 115 -5.78 -7.18 -5.27
CA GLN A 115 -7.15 -7.71 -5.20
C GLN A 115 -8.13 -6.64 -4.70
N LEU A 116 -7.76 -5.91 -3.64
CA LEU A 116 -8.59 -4.86 -3.07
C LEU A 116 -8.74 -3.67 -4.04
N ARG A 117 -7.65 -3.29 -4.73
CA ARG A 117 -7.69 -2.27 -5.80
C ARG A 117 -8.67 -2.69 -6.90
N GLY A 118 -8.59 -3.94 -7.36
CA GLY A 118 -9.51 -4.48 -8.38
C GLY A 118 -10.97 -4.41 -7.93
N ARG A 119 -11.24 -4.72 -6.66
CA ARG A 119 -12.57 -4.59 -6.07
C ARG A 119 -13.09 -3.16 -6.09
N VAL A 120 -12.30 -2.19 -5.59
CA VAL A 120 -12.65 -0.76 -5.63
C VAL A 120 -12.96 -0.28 -7.06
N ARG A 121 -12.16 -0.70 -8.03
CA ARG A 121 -12.36 -0.33 -9.43
C ARG A 121 -13.68 -0.87 -9.98
N LYS A 122 -13.99 -2.14 -9.71
CA LYS A 122 -15.26 -2.77 -10.14
C LYS A 122 -16.49 -2.07 -9.55
N GLU A 123 -16.44 -1.70 -8.27
CA GLU A 123 -17.52 -0.97 -7.60
C GLU A 123 -17.75 0.43 -8.19
N LEU A 124 -16.72 1.01 -8.80
CA LEU A 124 -16.81 2.27 -9.55
C LEU A 124 -17.13 2.07 -11.04
N GLY A 125 -17.58 0.89 -11.45
CA GLY A 125 -17.94 0.57 -12.84
C GLY A 125 -16.74 0.51 -13.78
N ARG A 126 -15.56 0.20 -13.29
CA ARG A 126 -14.33 0.09 -14.08
C ARG A 126 -13.78 -1.33 -14.07
N ASP A 127 -13.05 -1.68 -15.12
CA ASP A 127 -12.29 -2.93 -15.15
C ASP A 127 -11.32 -3.02 -13.97
N ALA A 128 -11.10 -4.23 -13.45
CA ALA A 128 -10.17 -4.46 -12.35
C ALA A 128 -8.75 -4.02 -12.69
N GLU A 129 -8.31 -4.29 -13.92
CA GLU A 129 -7.01 -3.88 -14.43
C GLU A 129 -7.07 -2.49 -15.09
N PRO A 130 -6.16 -1.58 -14.76
CA PRO A 130 -6.07 -0.26 -15.37
C PRO A 130 -5.37 -0.32 -16.73
N THR A 131 -5.77 0.56 -17.64
CA THR A 131 -5.12 0.78 -18.94
C THR A 131 -4.20 2.00 -18.94
N ALA A 132 -4.32 2.86 -17.92
CA ALA A 132 -3.51 4.06 -17.82
C ALA A 132 -3.11 4.39 -16.37
N GLY A 133 -1.94 5.01 -16.23
CA GLY A 133 -1.38 5.40 -14.94
C GLY A 133 -0.56 6.69 -15.00
N VAL A 134 -0.06 7.11 -13.85
CA VAL A 134 0.85 8.25 -13.67
C VAL A 134 2.04 7.76 -12.85
N ILE A 135 3.25 8.11 -13.26
CA ILE A 135 4.47 7.88 -12.48
C ILE A 135 4.96 9.20 -11.90
N ASP A 136 5.39 9.16 -10.64
CA ASP A 136 6.04 10.30 -9.96
C ASP A 136 6.90 9.78 -8.80
N SER A 137 7.64 10.68 -8.14
CA SER A 137 8.46 10.35 -7.00
C SER A 137 8.27 11.34 -5.84
N GLN A 138 8.53 10.88 -4.61
CA GLN A 138 8.52 11.70 -3.42
C GLN A 138 9.74 11.38 -2.55
N SER A 139 10.55 12.39 -2.25
CA SER A 139 11.63 12.28 -1.28
C SER A 139 11.09 12.44 0.14
N VAL A 140 11.50 11.55 1.05
CA VAL A 140 11.13 11.56 2.46
C VAL A 140 12.37 11.41 3.34
N LYS A 141 12.39 12.15 4.46
CA LYS A 141 13.47 12.02 5.44
C LYS A 141 13.53 10.59 5.96
N ALA A 142 14.71 10.00 6.01
CA ALA A 142 14.93 8.71 6.64
C ALA A 142 15.32 8.87 8.11
N ASP A 143 14.89 7.91 8.93
CA ASP A 143 15.32 7.78 10.31
C ASP A 143 16.75 7.21 10.39
N ALA A 144 17.39 7.35 11.55
CA ALA A 144 18.73 6.81 11.79
C ALA A 144 18.82 5.29 11.63
N VAL A 145 17.71 4.57 11.79
CA VAL A 145 17.64 3.10 11.61
C VAL A 145 17.67 2.67 10.14
N ALA A 146 17.39 3.56 9.20
CA ALA A 146 17.53 3.29 7.78
C ALA A 146 19.03 3.10 7.46
N GLY A 147 19.38 2.04 6.73
CA GLY A 147 20.76 1.75 6.37
C GLY A 147 21.42 2.91 5.62
N THR A 148 22.68 3.19 5.91
CA THR A 148 23.45 4.26 5.26
C THR A 148 23.61 4.02 3.75
N ASP A 149 23.67 2.76 3.36
CA ASP A 149 23.74 2.25 1.98
C ASP A 149 22.47 2.51 1.16
N SER A 150 21.36 2.81 1.82
CA SER A 150 20.05 3.03 1.22
C SER A 150 19.48 4.43 1.47
N ARG A 151 20.32 5.37 1.94
CA ARG A 151 20.01 6.79 2.10
C ARG A 151 20.89 7.63 1.18
N GLY A 152 20.34 8.72 0.67
CA GLY A 152 21.06 9.70 -0.13
C GLY A 152 20.50 11.09 0.08
N PHE A 153 21.13 12.09 -0.53
CA PHE A 153 20.68 13.48 -0.47
C PHE A 153 20.06 13.87 -1.82
N ASP A 154 18.79 14.22 -1.80
CA ASP A 154 18.10 14.80 -2.95
C ASP A 154 18.34 16.31 -2.97
N GLY A 155 19.23 16.76 -3.87
CA GLY A 155 19.57 18.17 -4.03
C GLY A 155 18.41 19.04 -4.56
N GLY A 156 17.42 18.44 -5.22
CA GLY A 156 16.25 19.17 -5.75
C GLY A 156 15.23 19.52 -4.67
N THR A 157 15.03 18.63 -3.70
CA THR A 157 14.09 18.82 -2.58
C THR A 157 14.76 19.13 -1.25
N LEU A 158 16.11 19.10 -1.22
CA LEU A 158 16.94 19.28 -0.01
C LEU A 158 16.59 18.27 1.10
N VAL A 159 16.30 17.03 0.72
CA VAL A 159 15.95 15.95 1.63
C VAL A 159 17.07 14.92 1.70
N ASN A 160 17.58 14.67 2.91
CA ASN A 160 18.45 13.52 3.18
C ASN A 160 17.59 12.35 3.64
N GLY A 161 17.49 11.31 2.80
CA GLY A 161 16.63 10.19 3.08
C GLY A 161 16.47 9.20 1.94
N ARG A 162 15.24 8.81 1.68
CA ARG A 162 14.85 7.88 0.61
C ARG A 162 13.85 8.51 -0.34
N LYS A 163 13.82 8.02 -1.56
CA LYS A 163 12.86 8.42 -2.59
C LYS A 163 11.91 7.27 -2.86
N ARG A 164 10.62 7.57 -2.85
CA ARG A 164 9.53 6.64 -3.21
C ARG A 164 9.09 6.95 -4.62
N HIS A 165 9.40 6.08 -5.54
CA HIS A 165 8.90 6.12 -6.91
C HIS A 165 7.62 5.32 -6.95
N VAL A 166 6.54 5.89 -7.47
CA VAL A 166 5.22 5.26 -7.50
C VAL A 166 4.61 5.33 -8.89
N VAL A 167 3.89 4.27 -9.26
CA VAL A 167 2.95 4.29 -10.39
C VAL A 167 1.55 4.13 -9.83
N VAL A 168 0.63 5.01 -10.22
CA VAL A 168 -0.75 5.02 -9.77
C VAL A 168 -1.71 4.93 -10.95
N ALA A 169 -2.81 4.21 -10.79
CA ALA A 169 -3.91 4.22 -11.74
C ALA A 169 -4.65 5.57 -11.73
N THR A 170 -5.46 5.84 -12.73
CA THR A 170 -6.23 7.09 -12.89
C THR A 170 -7.18 7.42 -11.73
N LEU A 171 -7.51 6.45 -10.88
CA LEU A 171 -8.28 6.65 -9.65
C LEU A 171 -7.41 7.02 -8.43
N GLY A 172 -6.10 7.22 -8.61
CA GLY A 172 -5.14 7.48 -7.52
C GLY A 172 -4.82 6.23 -6.68
N LEU A 173 -5.03 5.04 -7.23
CA LEU A 173 -4.75 3.77 -6.57
C LEU A 173 -3.39 3.24 -7.02
N LEU A 174 -2.56 2.81 -6.08
CA LEU A 174 -1.21 2.34 -6.32
C LEU A 174 -1.16 1.11 -7.25
N LEU A 175 -0.27 1.12 -8.23
CA LEU A 175 0.08 -0.02 -9.10
C LEU A 175 1.41 -0.63 -8.72
N GLY A 176 2.38 0.21 -8.40
CA GLY A 176 3.70 -0.20 -7.96
C GLY A 176 4.41 0.88 -7.17
N VAL A 177 5.32 0.46 -6.32
CA VAL A 177 6.21 1.33 -5.55
C VAL A 177 7.60 0.73 -5.51
N MET A 178 8.60 1.58 -5.64
CA MET A 178 10.01 1.25 -5.44
C MET A 178 10.64 2.32 -4.55
N VAL A 179 11.40 1.89 -3.56
CA VAL A 179 12.10 2.79 -2.63
C VAL A 179 13.60 2.71 -2.87
N THR A 180 14.22 3.86 -3.12
CA THR A 180 15.66 4.00 -3.35
C THR A 180 16.29 4.99 -2.38
N ALA A 181 17.61 5.12 -2.42
CA ALA A 181 18.27 6.28 -1.84
C ALA A 181 17.78 7.57 -2.55
N ALA A 182 17.70 8.68 -1.83
CA ALA A 182 17.06 9.90 -2.37
C ALA A 182 17.88 10.57 -3.50
N ASP A 183 19.16 10.27 -3.62
CA ASP A 183 20.06 10.70 -4.71
C ASP A 183 19.89 9.89 -6.00
N THR A 184 19.11 8.80 -5.98
CA THR A 184 18.82 8.02 -7.18
C THR A 184 18.02 8.85 -8.18
N GLY A 185 18.51 8.92 -9.42
CA GLY A 185 17.84 9.66 -10.49
C GLY A 185 16.49 9.05 -10.87
N ASP A 186 15.47 9.88 -11.02
CA ASP A 186 14.09 9.47 -11.32
C ASP A 186 13.99 8.61 -12.57
N ARG A 187 14.76 8.93 -13.63
CA ARG A 187 14.78 8.15 -14.88
C ARG A 187 15.30 6.73 -14.70
N THR A 188 16.33 6.54 -13.88
CA THR A 188 16.91 5.23 -13.58
C THR A 188 15.92 4.38 -12.82
N ALA A 189 15.30 4.94 -11.79
CA ALA A 189 14.30 4.29 -11.00
C ALA A 189 13.03 3.98 -11.81
N ALA A 190 12.57 4.94 -12.63
CA ALA A 190 11.41 4.77 -13.49
C ALA A 190 11.57 3.61 -14.49
N ARG A 191 12.77 3.42 -15.03
CA ARG A 191 13.04 2.28 -15.94
C ARG A 191 12.76 0.94 -15.28
N VAL A 192 13.21 0.76 -14.05
CA VAL A 192 13.03 -0.49 -13.29
C VAL A 192 11.57 -0.64 -12.86
N LEU A 193 10.99 0.41 -12.28
CA LEU A 193 9.62 0.36 -11.77
C LEU A 193 8.59 0.14 -12.88
N LEU A 194 8.74 0.81 -14.03
CA LEU A 194 7.83 0.63 -15.17
C LEU A 194 7.91 -0.79 -15.74
N GLY A 195 9.10 -1.41 -15.77
CA GLY A 195 9.25 -2.82 -16.10
C GLY A 195 8.44 -3.71 -15.17
N GLN A 196 8.65 -3.58 -13.86
CA GLN A 196 7.91 -4.35 -12.85
C GLN A 196 6.39 -4.15 -12.92
N VAL A 197 5.94 -2.93 -13.22
CA VAL A 197 4.52 -2.60 -13.33
C VAL A 197 3.92 -3.15 -14.62
N ALA A 198 4.63 -3.09 -15.76
CA ALA A 198 4.19 -3.65 -17.02
C ALA A 198 4.05 -5.18 -16.93
N ASP A 199 5.01 -5.85 -16.28
CA ASP A 199 4.97 -7.31 -16.04
C ASP A 199 3.79 -7.73 -15.15
N ALA A 200 3.38 -6.86 -14.19
CA ALA A 200 2.28 -7.14 -13.28
C ALA A 200 0.89 -6.72 -13.85
N HIS A 201 0.86 -5.79 -14.79
CA HIS A 201 -0.37 -5.15 -15.30
C HIS A 201 -0.38 -5.13 -16.82
N HIS A 202 -0.63 -6.27 -17.44
CA HIS A 202 -0.56 -6.48 -18.90
C HIS A 202 -1.55 -5.64 -19.74
N ARG A 203 -2.55 -5.00 -19.11
CA ARG A 203 -3.48 -4.07 -19.78
C ARG A 203 -3.04 -2.61 -19.71
N LEU A 204 -1.91 -2.32 -19.08
CA LEU A 204 -1.40 -0.96 -18.94
C LEU A 204 -0.75 -0.53 -20.27
N GLU A 205 -1.34 0.43 -20.95
CA GLU A 205 -0.93 0.91 -22.28
C GLU A 205 -0.29 2.30 -22.23
N LEU A 206 -0.65 3.12 -21.22
CA LEU A 206 -0.26 4.52 -21.14
C LEU A 206 0.15 4.90 -19.73
N VAL A 207 1.32 5.55 -19.60
CA VAL A 207 1.74 6.19 -18.34
C VAL A 207 2.13 7.64 -18.61
N TRP A 208 1.58 8.55 -17.81
CA TRP A 208 2.01 9.95 -17.81
C TRP A 208 3.17 10.14 -16.84
N ALA A 209 4.17 10.89 -17.28
CA ALA A 209 5.35 11.25 -16.49
C ALA A 209 5.66 12.73 -16.63
N ASP A 210 6.43 13.28 -15.70
CA ASP A 210 6.95 14.64 -15.81
C ASP A 210 8.14 14.74 -16.75
N GLY A 211 8.66 15.98 -16.95
CA GLY A 211 9.80 16.26 -17.81
C GLY A 211 11.11 15.58 -17.43
N GLY A 212 11.25 15.10 -16.18
CA GLY A 212 12.42 14.35 -15.72
C GLY A 212 12.58 12.98 -16.39
N CYS A 213 11.49 12.43 -16.91
CA CYS A 213 11.43 11.10 -17.54
C CYS A 213 11.66 11.11 -19.06
N THR A 214 12.14 12.21 -19.65
CA THR A 214 12.38 12.35 -21.11
C THR A 214 13.58 11.53 -21.61
N GLY A 215 13.77 11.49 -22.94
CA GLY A 215 14.92 10.88 -23.58
C GLY A 215 14.78 9.36 -23.78
N SER A 216 15.85 8.62 -23.57
CA SER A 216 15.91 7.16 -23.87
C SER A 216 14.88 6.31 -23.11
N LEU A 217 14.31 6.82 -22.01
CA LEU A 217 13.27 6.10 -21.28
C LEU A 217 11.99 5.97 -22.10
N VAL A 218 11.59 7.01 -22.84
CA VAL A 218 10.39 6.99 -23.70
C VAL A 218 10.50 5.91 -24.77
N ALA A 219 11.65 5.87 -25.47
CA ALA A 219 11.92 4.84 -26.47
C ALA A 219 11.93 3.44 -25.87
N HIS A 220 12.58 3.26 -24.70
CA HIS A 220 12.63 1.99 -23.98
C HIS A 220 11.23 1.49 -23.58
N CYS A 221 10.38 2.37 -23.03
CA CYS A 221 9.01 1.98 -22.65
C CYS A 221 8.24 1.48 -23.86
N LEU A 222 8.33 2.17 -25.00
CA LEU A 222 7.61 1.81 -26.21
C LEU A 222 8.14 0.50 -26.81
N THR A 223 9.46 0.34 -26.96
CA THR A 223 10.05 -0.78 -27.70
C THR A 223 10.17 -2.05 -26.86
N THR A 224 10.39 -1.93 -25.56
CA THR A 224 10.64 -3.07 -24.67
C THR A 224 9.42 -3.47 -23.84
N LEU A 225 8.62 -2.47 -23.40
CA LEU A 225 7.49 -2.72 -22.51
C LEU A 225 6.12 -2.61 -23.21
N ALA A 226 6.10 -2.28 -24.51
CA ALA A 226 4.88 -1.95 -25.25
C ALA A 226 4.00 -0.91 -24.56
N LEU A 227 4.65 0.04 -23.85
CA LEU A 227 4.02 1.03 -22.99
C LEU A 227 4.30 2.45 -23.51
N VAL A 228 3.25 3.23 -23.75
CA VAL A 228 3.38 4.63 -24.14
C VAL A 228 3.71 5.47 -22.91
N LEU A 229 4.89 6.09 -22.87
CA LEU A 229 5.25 7.05 -21.83
C LEU A 229 5.01 8.48 -22.34
N ALA A 230 3.91 9.09 -21.91
CA ALA A 230 3.51 10.43 -22.32
C ALA A 230 4.07 11.48 -21.35
N ILE A 231 4.95 12.34 -21.86
CA ILE A 231 5.59 13.38 -21.05
C ILE A 231 4.68 14.62 -20.95
N VAL A 232 4.28 14.96 -19.72
CA VAL A 232 3.52 16.17 -19.43
C VAL A 232 4.51 17.30 -19.10
N LYS A 233 4.72 18.20 -20.05
CA LYS A 233 5.60 19.36 -19.87
C LYS A 233 4.84 20.51 -19.21
N ARG A 234 5.54 21.27 -18.38
CA ARG A 234 5.07 22.59 -17.91
C ARG A 234 5.19 23.56 -19.09
N ASN A 235 4.11 24.23 -19.49
CA ASN A 235 4.20 25.31 -20.46
C ASN A 235 4.99 26.47 -19.83
N ASN A 236 6.01 26.97 -20.52
CA ASN A 236 6.85 28.06 -20.05
C ASN A 236 6.07 29.37 -19.83
N ASP A 237 4.91 29.53 -20.47
CA ASP A 237 4.05 30.72 -20.37
C ASP A 237 3.15 30.72 -19.12
N MET A 238 3.12 29.62 -18.33
CA MET A 238 2.33 29.54 -17.10
C MET A 238 3.05 30.25 -15.95
N ARG A 239 2.66 31.48 -15.66
CA ARG A 239 3.06 32.19 -14.43
C ARG A 239 2.19 31.73 -13.26
N GLY A 240 2.81 31.34 -12.15
CA GLY A 240 2.11 30.90 -10.93
C GLY A 240 1.96 29.37 -10.80
N PHE A 241 1.22 28.95 -9.76
CA PHE A 241 0.93 27.54 -9.49
C PHE A 241 -0.20 27.09 -10.41
N THR A 242 0.12 26.28 -11.42
CA THR A 242 -0.86 25.63 -12.28
C THR A 242 -0.73 24.13 -12.13
N ALA A 243 -1.81 23.46 -11.73
CA ALA A 243 -1.84 22.01 -11.64
C ALA A 243 -1.65 21.40 -13.04
N LEU A 244 -0.56 20.67 -13.25
CA LEU A 244 -0.33 19.94 -14.50
C LEU A 244 -1.43 18.91 -14.71
N PRO A 245 -1.92 18.74 -15.95
CA PRO A 245 -2.93 17.72 -16.25
C PRO A 245 -2.51 16.36 -15.68
N LYS A 246 -3.42 15.73 -14.92
CA LYS A 246 -3.25 14.41 -14.31
C LYS A 246 -2.24 14.27 -13.17
N ARG A 247 -1.40 15.25 -12.89
CA ARG A 247 -0.45 15.22 -11.75
C ARG A 247 -1.19 15.14 -10.39
N TRP A 248 -2.34 15.79 -10.28
CA TRP A 248 -3.19 15.72 -9.09
C TRP A 248 -3.55 14.27 -8.67
N ILE A 249 -3.47 13.30 -9.61
CA ILE A 249 -3.77 11.88 -9.36
C ILE A 249 -2.73 11.29 -8.41
N VAL A 250 -1.45 11.53 -8.69
CA VAL A 250 -0.36 11.01 -7.84
C VAL A 250 -0.19 11.86 -6.58
N GLU A 251 -0.42 13.17 -6.66
CA GLU A 251 -0.44 14.04 -5.48
C GLU A 251 -1.49 13.60 -4.46
N ARG A 252 -2.65 13.11 -4.93
CA ARG A 252 -3.67 12.49 -4.07
C ARG A 252 -3.14 11.26 -3.33
N LEU A 253 -2.36 10.40 -3.99
CA LEU A 253 -1.73 9.26 -3.32
C LEU A 253 -0.77 9.73 -2.23
N PHE A 254 0.12 10.67 -2.54
CA PHE A 254 1.05 11.20 -1.56
C PHE A 254 0.32 11.86 -0.39
N ALA A 255 -0.72 12.65 -0.67
CA ALA A 255 -1.55 13.24 0.39
C ALA A 255 -2.20 12.17 1.29
N HIS A 256 -2.60 11.02 0.74
CA HIS A 256 -3.09 9.90 1.55
C HIS A 256 -2.01 9.27 2.41
N LEU A 257 -0.83 9.03 1.85
CA LEU A 257 0.30 8.49 2.61
C LEU A 257 0.70 9.42 3.77
N MET A 258 0.65 10.73 3.54
CA MET A 258 1.02 11.73 4.55
C MET A 258 -0.02 11.89 5.68
N ARG A 259 -1.24 11.33 5.54
CA ARG A 259 -2.22 11.26 6.64
C ARG A 259 -1.82 10.26 7.72
N SER A 260 -1.12 9.20 7.34
CA SER A 260 -0.61 8.20 8.27
C SER A 260 0.78 8.60 8.73
N ARG A 261 1.02 8.64 10.05
CA ARG A 261 2.27 9.16 10.62
C ARG A 261 3.51 8.37 10.22
N ARG A 262 3.38 7.05 10.02
CA ARG A 262 4.54 6.23 9.69
C ARG A 262 5.11 6.51 8.29
N PRO A 263 4.32 6.72 7.23
CA PRO A 263 4.85 7.11 5.93
C PRO A 263 5.37 8.56 5.83
N VAL A 264 5.08 9.45 6.79
CA VAL A 264 5.61 10.83 6.76
C VAL A 264 7.13 10.87 6.77
N ARG A 265 7.74 9.88 7.41
CA ARG A 265 9.19 9.67 7.46
C ARG A 265 9.47 8.18 7.24
N ASP A 266 10.62 7.83 6.67
CA ASP A 266 11.00 6.43 6.52
C ASP A 266 11.70 5.93 7.79
N PHE A 267 11.03 5.04 8.52
CA PHE A 267 11.52 4.38 9.73
C PHE A 267 11.99 2.94 9.48
N GLU A 268 11.99 2.50 8.22
CA GLU A 268 12.26 1.11 7.91
C GLU A 268 13.75 0.88 7.64
N ARG A 269 14.31 -0.18 8.22
CA ARG A 269 15.71 -0.52 7.99
C ARG A 269 15.99 -0.88 6.53
N ARG A 270 15.05 -1.63 5.89
CA ARG A 270 15.17 -2.11 4.51
C ARG A 270 14.20 -1.38 3.60
N THR A 271 14.61 -1.12 2.35
CA THR A 271 13.75 -0.53 1.32
C THR A 271 12.51 -1.38 1.08
N ALA A 272 12.65 -2.71 0.98
CA ALA A 272 11.50 -3.62 0.83
C ALA A 272 10.48 -3.51 1.99
N SER A 273 10.92 -3.17 3.22
CA SER A 273 9.99 -2.91 4.33
C SER A 273 9.27 -1.58 4.17
N ALA A 274 9.95 -0.57 3.64
CA ALA A 274 9.35 0.72 3.32
C ALA A 274 8.29 0.58 2.21
N GLU A 275 8.58 -0.19 1.17
CA GLU A 275 7.62 -0.52 0.10
C GLU A 275 6.40 -1.26 0.65
N ALA A 276 6.61 -2.30 1.47
CA ALA A 276 5.53 -3.02 2.13
C ALA A 276 4.68 -2.10 3.02
N MET A 277 5.30 -1.13 3.70
CA MET A 277 4.58 -0.16 4.53
C MET A 277 3.72 0.78 3.68
N VAL A 278 4.17 1.17 2.49
CA VAL A 278 3.33 1.92 1.53
C VAL A 278 2.12 1.09 1.13
N TYR A 279 2.31 -0.18 0.75
CA TYR A 279 1.19 -1.07 0.45
C TYR A 279 0.24 -1.23 1.64
N TRP A 280 0.72 -1.39 2.86
CA TRP A 280 -0.10 -1.51 4.07
C TRP A 280 -0.85 -0.22 4.45
N SER A 281 -0.39 0.93 4.03
CA SER A 281 -1.07 2.21 4.29
C SER A 281 -2.28 2.44 3.38
N MET A 282 -2.40 1.73 2.26
CA MET A 282 -3.48 1.92 1.29
C MET A 282 -4.79 1.17 1.62
N PRO A 283 -4.79 -0.04 2.22
CA PRO A 283 -6.01 -0.82 2.46
C PRO A 283 -7.06 -0.09 3.27
N GLN A 284 -6.69 0.70 4.28
CA GLN A 284 -7.65 1.44 5.09
C GLN A 284 -8.52 2.40 4.24
N LEU A 285 -7.93 3.09 3.28
CA LEU A 285 -8.67 3.94 2.35
C LEU A 285 -9.59 3.12 1.45
N MET A 286 -9.07 2.03 0.90
CA MET A 286 -9.78 1.21 -0.08
C MET A 286 -10.94 0.44 0.58
N THR A 287 -10.73 -0.14 1.74
CA THR A 287 -11.77 -0.87 2.47
C THR A 287 -12.92 0.03 2.90
N ARG A 288 -12.60 1.24 3.39
CA ARG A 288 -13.61 2.23 3.74
C ARG A 288 -14.44 2.68 2.53
N ARG A 289 -13.87 2.69 1.33
CA ARG A 289 -14.63 2.99 0.11
C ARG A 289 -15.60 1.86 -0.23
N CYS A 290 -15.15 0.61 -0.17
CA CYS A 290 -15.98 -0.56 -0.46
C CYS A 290 -17.04 -0.84 0.61
N ALA A 291 -16.78 -0.50 1.86
CA ALA A 291 -17.73 -0.72 2.97
C ALA A 291 -18.80 0.37 3.10
N ARG A 292 -18.68 1.49 2.38
CA ARG A 292 -19.73 2.51 2.36
C ARG A 292 -20.90 2.02 1.53
N PRO A 293 -22.15 2.16 2.01
CA PRO A 293 -23.32 1.94 1.18
C PRO A 293 -23.22 2.83 -0.06
N ALA A 294 -23.57 2.29 -1.22
CA ALA A 294 -23.71 3.13 -2.40
C ALA A 294 -24.68 4.27 -2.09
N PRO A 295 -24.34 5.54 -2.44
CA PRO A 295 -25.33 6.61 -2.34
C PRO A 295 -26.55 6.16 -3.12
N GLY A 296 -27.72 6.14 -2.45
CA GLY A 296 -28.98 5.76 -3.06
C GLY A 296 -29.12 6.53 -4.36
N ARG A 297 -29.35 5.84 -5.45
CA ARG A 297 -29.83 6.46 -6.69
C ARG A 297 -31.28 6.85 -6.41
N GLU A 298 -31.49 8.09 -5.97
CA GLU A 298 -32.78 8.74 -6.06
C GLU A 298 -33.08 9.10 -7.51
#